data_d37147a3d04a4eaf9e6d7f08dc978d0f
#
_entry.id   d37147a3d04a4eaf9e6d7f08dc978d0f
#
_cell.length_a   1.000
_cell.length_b   1.000
_cell.length_c   1.000
_cell.angle_alpha   90.00
_cell.angle_beta   90.00
_cell.angle_gamma   90.00
#
_symmetry.space_group_name_H-M   'P 1'
#
loop_
_entity.id
_entity.type
_entity.pdbx_description
1 polymer ?
#
loop_
_entity_poly.entity_id
_entity_poly.type
_entity_poly.pdbx_seq_one_letter_code
_entity_poly.pdbx_strand_id
1 'polypeptide(L)'
;RLVYRTGSLPHYAFPAEDVRIESRPERAVDGYVRVEWDAVDTWLEEDEEIVVHPRDPYHRIDVLDTSRRVVVRVNGEELAATDRARILFETALPPRYYLPRADVRMDTLSLSDVRTGCAYKGFPDHFDVGESPAVAWSYPEPRRDAEPVGERVCFYQERDEVELELDGVVATSPPTPWSGTAWMSRYRSSTGPAGPPRGGTTER
;
A
#
# COMPACT_ATOMS: atom_id res chain seq x y z
N ARG A 1 -17.30 -7.40 18.43
CA ARG A 1 -16.46 -6.24 18.14
C ARG A 1 -15.30 -6.27 19.12
N LEU A 2 -14.11 -6.53 18.61
CA LEU A 2 -12.88 -6.52 19.41
C LEU A 2 -12.26 -5.14 19.29
N VAL A 3 -12.04 -4.49 20.43
CA VAL A 3 -11.35 -3.18 20.48
C VAL A 3 -9.91 -3.46 20.82
N TYR A 4 -9.00 -3.10 19.92
CA TYR A 4 -7.57 -3.16 20.14
C TYR A 4 -7.07 -1.81 20.64
N ARG A 5 -6.38 -1.79 21.77
CA ARG A 5 -5.71 -0.59 22.28
C ARG A 5 -4.22 -0.74 22.07
N THR A 6 -3.62 0.24 21.40
CA THR A 6 -2.17 0.31 21.27
C THR A 6 -1.54 0.46 22.65
N GLY A 7 -0.94 -0.59 23.11
CA GLY A 7 -0.14 -0.64 24.32
C GLY A 7 1.20 -1.29 24.04
N SER A 8 2.01 -1.43 25.05
CA SER A 8 3.36 -2.02 24.97
C SER A 8 3.39 -3.53 24.68
N LEU A 9 2.28 -4.13 24.27
CA LEU A 9 2.20 -5.55 23.96
C LEU A 9 2.49 -5.82 22.48
N PRO A 10 3.25 -6.88 22.18
CA PRO A 10 3.47 -7.30 20.82
C PRO A 10 2.12 -7.67 20.17
N HIS A 11 1.95 -7.24 18.95
CA HIS A 11 0.83 -7.44 18.07
C HIS A 11 -0.07 -8.63 18.41
N TYR A 12 -1.39 -8.42 18.53
CA TYR A 12 -2.41 -9.47 18.73
C TYR A 12 -2.42 -10.23 20.06
N ALA A 13 -1.75 -9.77 21.11
CA ALA A 13 -1.83 -10.42 22.41
C ALA A 13 -2.90 -9.74 23.29
N PHE A 14 -3.86 -10.52 23.78
CA PHE A 14 -4.93 -10.10 24.66
C PHE A 14 -4.95 -10.98 25.92
N PRO A 15 -5.40 -10.45 27.09
CA PRO A 15 -5.70 -11.29 28.23
C PRO A 15 -6.68 -12.40 27.86
N ALA A 16 -6.40 -13.64 28.26
CA ALA A 16 -7.17 -14.80 27.82
C ALA A 16 -8.65 -14.74 28.25
N GLU A 17 -8.93 -14.07 29.36
CA GLU A 17 -10.28 -13.84 29.88
C GLU A 17 -11.12 -12.92 29.00
N ASP A 18 -10.50 -12.05 28.21
CA ASP A 18 -11.20 -11.07 27.35
C ASP A 18 -11.52 -11.64 25.95
N VAL A 19 -11.03 -12.86 25.65
CA VAL A 19 -11.11 -13.40 24.30
C VAL A 19 -11.81 -14.75 24.28
N ARG A 20 -12.95 -14.84 23.59
CA ARG A 20 -13.61 -16.10 23.27
C ARG A 20 -13.23 -16.53 21.86
N ILE A 21 -12.17 -17.33 21.73
CA ILE A 21 -11.74 -17.88 20.46
C ILE A 21 -11.64 -19.39 20.54
N GLU A 22 -12.23 -20.07 19.56
CA GLU A 22 -12.15 -21.53 19.40
C GLU A 22 -10.84 -21.99 18.72
N SER A 23 -9.97 -21.08 18.26
CA SER A 23 -8.71 -21.41 17.60
C SER A 23 -7.61 -21.72 18.63
N ARG A 24 -6.77 -22.73 18.33
CA ARG A 24 -5.61 -23.06 19.15
C ARG A 24 -4.57 -21.96 19.01
N PRO A 25 -4.14 -21.28 20.08
CA PRO A 25 -3.04 -20.34 20.02
C PRO A 25 -1.74 -21.10 19.68
N GLU A 26 -1.05 -20.71 18.65
CA GLU A 26 0.24 -21.33 18.27
C GLU A 26 1.35 -21.06 19.30
N ARG A 27 1.26 -19.98 20.05
CA ARG A 27 2.09 -19.66 21.21
C ARG A 27 1.27 -18.89 22.24
N ALA A 28 1.04 -19.52 23.37
CA ALA A 28 0.54 -18.83 24.56
C ALA A 28 1.73 -18.20 25.30
N VAL A 29 1.68 -16.90 25.54
CA VAL A 29 2.40 -16.26 26.63
C VAL A 29 1.46 -16.36 27.83
N ASP A 30 1.95 -16.73 28.99
CA ASP A 30 1.12 -16.98 30.19
C ASP A 30 0.12 -15.83 30.40
N GLY A 31 -1.18 -16.17 30.38
CA GLY A 31 -2.27 -15.21 30.51
C GLY A 31 -2.67 -14.45 29.25
N TYR A 32 -2.08 -14.76 28.08
CA TYR A 32 -2.41 -14.11 26.81
C TYR A 32 -2.70 -15.13 25.72
N VAL A 33 -3.50 -14.73 24.76
CA VAL A 33 -3.77 -15.50 23.53
C VAL A 33 -3.45 -14.64 22.31
N ARG A 34 -2.93 -15.28 21.27
CA ARG A 34 -2.79 -14.66 19.96
C ARG A 34 -4.12 -14.83 19.20
N VAL A 35 -4.59 -13.75 18.64
CA VAL A 35 -5.75 -13.75 17.75
C VAL A 35 -5.26 -13.60 16.31
N GLU A 36 -5.65 -14.55 15.45
CA GLU A 36 -5.38 -14.43 14.02
C GLU A 36 -6.19 -13.27 13.42
N TRP A 37 -5.57 -12.53 12.48
CA TRP A 37 -6.18 -11.35 11.90
C TRP A 37 -7.57 -11.62 11.29
N ASP A 38 -7.67 -12.69 10.52
CA ASP A 38 -8.89 -13.08 9.80
C ASP A 38 -9.94 -13.79 10.68
N ALA A 39 -9.65 -13.97 11.98
CA ALA A 39 -10.56 -14.61 12.92
C ALA A 39 -11.63 -13.65 13.48
N VAL A 40 -11.56 -12.37 13.15
CA VAL A 40 -12.49 -11.34 13.61
C VAL A 40 -12.99 -10.49 12.43
N ASP A 41 -14.22 -10.05 12.52
CA ASP A 41 -14.88 -9.30 11.45
C ASP A 41 -14.33 -7.87 11.32
N THR A 42 -13.93 -7.25 12.43
CA THR A 42 -13.46 -5.87 12.45
C THR A 42 -12.43 -5.66 13.57
N TRP A 43 -11.33 -5.06 13.22
CA TRP A 43 -10.33 -4.59 14.16
C TRP A 43 -10.46 -3.08 14.34
N LEU A 44 -10.39 -2.61 15.58
CA LEU A 44 -10.49 -1.19 15.88
C LEU A 44 -9.33 -0.77 16.77
N GLU A 45 -8.75 0.39 16.46
CA GLU A 45 -7.89 1.16 17.33
C GLU A 45 -8.70 2.36 17.82
N GLU A 46 -9.10 2.34 19.09
CA GLU A 46 -10.15 3.19 19.62
C GLU A 46 -11.45 3.06 18.77
N ASP A 47 -11.88 4.10 18.11
CA ASP A 47 -13.06 4.13 17.23
C ASP A 47 -12.70 4.04 15.73
N GLU A 48 -11.42 3.95 15.39
CA GLU A 48 -10.96 3.87 13.99
C GLU A 48 -10.76 2.41 13.56
N GLU A 49 -11.33 2.04 12.43
CA GLU A 49 -11.06 0.74 11.83
C GLU A 49 -9.63 0.67 11.29
N ILE A 50 -8.89 -0.34 11.74
CA ILE A 50 -7.58 -0.67 11.19
C ILE A 50 -7.72 -1.79 10.16
N VAL A 51 -6.91 -1.72 9.11
CA VAL A 51 -6.98 -2.64 7.98
C VAL A 51 -5.65 -3.36 7.80
N VAL A 52 -5.68 -4.55 7.21
CA VAL A 52 -4.51 -5.36 6.86
C VAL A 52 -3.75 -5.90 8.08
N HIS A 53 -3.31 -5.05 8.99
CA HIS A 53 -2.63 -5.41 10.24
C HIS A 53 -2.58 -4.20 11.19
N PRO A 54 -2.31 -4.39 12.50
CA PRO A 54 -2.05 -3.29 13.42
C PRO A 54 -0.88 -2.44 12.97
N ARG A 55 -0.97 -1.15 13.22
CA ARG A 55 0.09 -0.20 12.86
C ARG A 55 1.22 -0.28 13.88
N ASP A 56 2.45 -0.34 13.37
CA ASP A 56 3.64 -0.21 14.19
C ASP A 56 3.89 1.28 14.50
N PRO A 57 3.95 1.71 15.78
CA PRO A 57 4.17 3.10 16.14
C PRO A 57 5.55 3.64 15.69
N TYR A 58 6.49 2.75 15.38
CA TYR A 58 7.82 3.12 14.88
C TYR A 58 7.95 3.07 13.36
N HIS A 59 6.87 2.73 12.67
CA HIS A 59 6.85 2.74 11.20
C HIS A 59 6.68 4.15 10.67
N ARG A 60 7.69 4.65 9.96
CA ARG A 60 7.67 5.97 9.34
C ARG A 60 6.86 5.94 8.06
N ILE A 61 5.93 6.87 7.91
CA ILE A 61 5.35 7.33 6.64
C ILE A 61 5.54 8.84 6.62
N ASP A 62 6.28 9.35 5.67
CA ASP A 62 6.59 10.77 5.57
C ASP A 62 6.56 11.19 4.11
N VAL A 63 5.73 12.17 3.77
CA VAL A 63 5.51 12.64 2.42
C VAL A 63 5.99 14.07 2.29
N LEU A 64 6.95 14.31 1.43
CA LEU A 64 7.57 15.61 1.21
C LEU A 64 7.38 16.07 -0.24
N ASP A 65 7.24 17.36 -0.44
CA ASP A 65 7.36 17.96 -1.77
C ASP A 65 8.82 17.88 -2.24
N THR A 66 9.02 17.70 -3.54
CA THR A 66 10.34 17.73 -4.15
C THR A 66 10.31 18.55 -5.45
N SER A 67 11.35 19.32 -5.66
CA SER A 67 11.55 20.10 -6.90
C SER A 67 12.37 19.34 -7.95
N ARG A 68 12.71 18.08 -7.71
CA ARG A 68 13.44 17.26 -8.68
C ARG A 68 12.61 17.06 -9.93
N ARG A 69 13.27 17.12 -11.07
CA ARG A 69 12.70 16.64 -12.32
C ARG A 69 12.62 15.11 -12.27
N VAL A 70 11.43 14.57 -12.34
CA VAL A 70 11.17 13.12 -12.33
C VAL A 70 10.63 12.73 -13.68
N VAL A 71 11.30 11.76 -14.35
CA VAL A 71 10.81 11.15 -15.59
C VAL A 71 10.66 9.65 -15.36
N VAL A 72 9.55 9.07 -15.83
CA VAL A 72 9.30 7.64 -15.76
C VAL A 72 9.09 7.10 -17.16
N ARG A 73 9.85 6.03 -17.49
CA ARG A 73 9.65 5.25 -18.72
C ARG A 73 9.30 3.83 -18.36
N VAL A 74 8.39 3.24 -19.12
CA VAL A 74 8.06 1.82 -19.04
C VAL A 74 8.29 1.19 -20.40
N ASN A 75 9.09 0.12 -20.46
CA ASN A 75 9.54 -0.50 -21.71
C ASN A 75 10.17 0.50 -22.70
N GLY A 76 10.87 1.52 -22.17
CA GLY A 76 11.51 2.56 -22.96
C GLY A 76 10.59 3.70 -23.42
N GLU A 77 9.28 3.62 -23.20
CA GLU A 77 8.32 4.67 -23.52
C GLU A 77 8.15 5.61 -22.33
N GLU A 78 8.26 6.92 -22.54
CA GLU A 78 8.04 7.94 -21.52
C GLU A 78 6.55 8.06 -21.21
N LEU A 79 6.18 7.73 -19.97
CA LEU A 79 4.81 7.78 -19.50
C LEU A 79 4.53 8.97 -18.59
N ALA A 80 5.56 9.52 -17.97
CA ALA A 80 5.39 10.66 -17.08
C ALA A 80 6.65 11.51 -17.02
N ALA A 81 6.45 12.83 -16.89
CA ALA A 81 7.52 13.78 -16.65
C ALA A 81 6.99 14.97 -15.83
N THR A 82 7.57 15.21 -14.65
CA THR A 82 7.10 16.25 -13.74
C THR A 82 8.23 16.85 -12.91
N ASP A 83 8.06 18.07 -12.44
CA ASP A 83 8.84 18.75 -11.40
C ASP A 83 8.00 19.01 -10.12
N ARG A 84 6.82 18.38 -10.05
CA ARG A 84 5.83 18.53 -8.97
C ARG A 84 5.54 17.20 -8.27
N ALA A 85 6.51 16.28 -8.31
CA ALA A 85 6.38 15.01 -7.61
C ALA A 85 6.34 15.21 -6.09
N ARG A 86 5.79 14.23 -5.39
CA ARG A 86 5.96 14.06 -3.95
C ARG A 86 6.79 12.82 -3.70
N ILE A 87 7.70 12.92 -2.74
CA ILE A 87 8.51 11.78 -2.33
C ILE A 87 7.97 11.24 -1.01
N LEU A 88 7.70 9.93 -0.97
CA LEU A 88 7.28 9.24 0.23
C LEU A 88 8.44 8.38 0.74
N PHE A 89 8.77 8.59 2.01
CA PHE A 89 9.71 7.78 2.77
C PHE A 89 8.95 6.83 3.68
N GLU A 90 9.23 5.56 3.56
CA GLU A 90 8.61 4.50 4.37
C GLU A 90 9.68 3.62 4.99
N THR A 91 9.50 3.25 6.25
CA THR A 91 10.43 2.37 6.95
C THR A 91 10.69 1.09 6.15
N ALA A 92 11.97 0.76 5.95
CA ALA A 92 12.45 -0.43 5.25
C ALA A 92 12.11 -0.51 3.74
N LEU A 93 11.61 0.58 3.13
CA LEU A 93 11.33 0.63 1.70
C LEU A 93 12.14 1.73 1.00
N PRO A 94 12.44 1.58 -0.29
CA PRO A 94 13.04 2.66 -1.07
C PRO A 94 12.09 3.85 -1.17
N PRO A 95 12.63 5.08 -1.30
CA PRO A 95 11.81 6.26 -1.54
C PRO A 95 10.91 6.08 -2.76
N ARG A 96 9.65 6.53 -2.66
CA ARG A 96 8.65 6.42 -3.73
C ARG A 96 8.28 7.80 -4.25
N TYR A 97 8.31 7.95 -5.56
CA TYR A 97 7.94 9.20 -6.23
C TYR A 97 6.51 9.11 -6.73
N TYR A 98 5.65 9.97 -6.19
CA TYR A 98 4.25 10.09 -6.55
C TYR A 98 4.05 11.28 -7.48
N LEU A 99 3.66 11.02 -8.71
CA LEU A 99 3.52 12.01 -9.77
C LEU A 99 2.05 12.45 -9.90
N PRO A 100 1.76 13.75 -10.11
CA PRO A 100 0.39 14.19 -10.39
C PRO A 100 -0.20 13.41 -11.58
N ARG A 101 -1.45 12.97 -11.47
CA ARG A 101 -2.12 12.24 -12.57
C ARG A 101 -2.14 13.04 -13.89
N ALA A 102 -2.20 14.39 -13.79
CA ALA A 102 -2.16 15.26 -14.96
C ALA A 102 -0.82 15.24 -15.71
N ASP A 103 0.26 14.79 -15.05
CA ASP A 103 1.61 14.68 -15.63
C ASP A 103 1.95 13.25 -16.06
N VAL A 104 0.96 12.33 -15.98
CA VAL A 104 1.06 10.92 -16.36
C VAL A 104 0.14 10.65 -17.55
N ARG A 105 0.63 9.90 -18.51
CA ARG A 105 -0.16 9.42 -19.65
C ARG A 105 -1.15 8.35 -19.19
N MET A 106 -2.21 8.79 -18.53
CA MET A 106 -3.24 7.92 -17.95
C MET A 106 -3.99 7.08 -19.00
N ASP A 107 -3.98 7.50 -20.24
CA ASP A 107 -4.55 6.79 -21.40
C ASP A 107 -3.81 5.47 -21.71
N THR A 108 -2.55 5.34 -21.29
CA THR A 108 -1.73 4.13 -21.47
C THR A 108 -1.84 3.16 -20.30
N LEU A 109 -2.49 3.56 -19.21
CA LEU A 109 -2.66 2.76 -18.00
C LEU A 109 -4.05 2.12 -17.97
N SER A 110 -4.10 0.82 -17.82
CA SER A 110 -5.35 0.08 -17.58
C SER A 110 -5.43 -0.43 -16.14
N LEU A 111 -6.64 -0.47 -15.59
CA LEU A 111 -6.83 -0.96 -14.23
C LEU A 111 -6.50 -2.46 -14.15
N SER A 112 -5.57 -2.81 -13.27
CA SER A 112 -5.19 -4.20 -13.00
C SER A 112 -6.25 -4.95 -12.17
N ASP A 113 -6.23 -6.27 -12.22
CA ASP A 113 -7.01 -7.16 -11.34
C ASP A 113 -6.33 -7.39 -9.98
N VAL A 114 -5.10 -6.91 -9.80
CA VAL A 114 -4.35 -7.03 -8.55
C VAL A 114 -4.99 -6.17 -7.45
N ARG A 115 -5.18 -6.77 -6.26
CA ARG A 115 -5.71 -6.07 -5.07
C ARG A 115 -4.74 -6.26 -3.92
N THR A 116 -4.25 -5.17 -3.37
CA THR A 116 -3.38 -5.17 -2.18
C THR A 116 -3.92 -4.18 -1.14
N GLY A 117 -3.37 -4.24 0.07
CA GLY A 117 -3.69 -3.29 1.13
C GLY A 117 -2.44 -2.90 1.90
N CYS A 118 -2.46 -1.72 2.47
CA CYS A 118 -1.45 -1.21 3.38
C CYS A 118 -2.12 -0.60 4.60
N ALA A 119 -1.70 -1.02 5.79
CA ALA A 119 -2.28 -0.51 7.04
C ALA A 119 -2.10 1.01 7.21
N TYR A 120 -1.09 1.58 6.57
CA TYR A 120 -0.74 3.00 6.67
C TYR A 120 -1.28 3.85 5.53
N LYS A 121 -1.38 3.29 4.31
CA LYS A 121 -1.73 4.03 3.09
C LYS A 121 -3.12 3.73 2.55
N GLY A 122 -3.71 2.59 2.93
CA GLY A 122 -5.03 2.16 2.45
C GLY A 122 -4.93 1.15 1.30
N PHE A 123 -5.94 1.12 0.44
CA PHE A 123 -6.08 0.17 -0.66
C PHE A 123 -5.78 0.87 -2.00
N PRO A 124 -4.68 0.49 -2.69
CA PRO A 124 -4.35 1.08 -3.97
C PRO A 124 -5.15 0.47 -5.11
N ASP A 125 -5.40 1.27 -6.14
CA ASP A 125 -5.63 0.78 -7.49
C ASP A 125 -4.27 0.51 -8.14
N HIS A 126 -4.09 -0.68 -8.69
CA HIS A 126 -2.92 -1.02 -9.50
C HIS A 126 -3.22 -0.83 -10.98
N PHE A 127 -2.19 -0.51 -11.74
CA PHE A 127 -2.31 -0.29 -13.19
C PHE A 127 -1.32 -1.14 -13.97
N ASP A 128 -1.82 -1.71 -15.07
CA ASP A 128 -1.04 -2.39 -16.08
C ASP A 128 -0.64 -1.39 -17.18
N VAL A 129 0.51 -1.61 -17.83
CA VAL A 129 0.95 -0.88 -19.02
C VAL A 129 1.29 -1.88 -20.10
N GLY A 130 0.45 -1.96 -21.15
CA GLY A 130 0.59 -2.99 -22.16
C GLY A 130 0.58 -4.40 -21.56
N GLU A 131 1.66 -5.17 -21.78
CA GLU A 131 1.83 -6.50 -21.23
C GLU A 131 2.51 -6.52 -19.85
N SER A 132 2.85 -5.37 -19.30
CA SER A 132 3.49 -5.26 -17.98
C SER A 132 2.43 -5.10 -16.89
N PRO A 133 2.11 -6.14 -16.11
CA PRO A 133 1.04 -6.12 -15.14
C PRO A 133 1.45 -5.36 -13.86
N ALA A 134 0.53 -4.58 -13.31
CA ALA A 134 0.65 -3.89 -12.03
C ALA A 134 1.98 -3.14 -11.84
N VAL A 135 2.42 -2.40 -12.87
CA VAL A 135 3.68 -1.62 -12.83
C VAL A 135 3.55 -0.30 -12.10
N ALA A 136 2.32 0.17 -11.90
CA ALA A 136 2.03 1.42 -11.22
C ALA A 136 0.86 1.25 -10.26
N TRP A 137 0.71 2.21 -9.35
CA TRP A 137 -0.43 2.26 -8.42
C TRP A 137 -0.79 3.69 -8.03
N SER A 138 -2.00 3.85 -7.53
CA SER A 138 -2.51 5.09 -6.95
C SER A 138 -3.40 4.76 -5.76
N TYR A 139 -3.43 5.63 -4.76
CA TYR A 139 -4.38 5.52 -3.65
C TYR A 139 -5.55 6.47 -3.91
N PRO A 140 -6.73 5.97 -4.31
CA PRO A 140 -7.92 6.83 -4.52
C PRO A 140 -8.43 7.41 -3.20
N GLU A 141 -8.35 6.65 -2.13
CA GLU A 141 -8.74 7.03 -0.78
C GLU A 141 -7.58 6.73 0.19
N PRO A 142 -6.53 7.58 0.20
CA PRO A 142 -5.39 7.35 1.08
C PRO A 142 -5.79 7.56 2.54
N ARG A 143 -5.20 6.77 3.42
CA ARG A 143 -5.33 6.99 4.86
C ARG A 143 -4.54 8.25 5.29
N ARG A 144 -4.85 8.76 6.49
CA ARG A 144 -4.33 10.01 7.07
C ARG A 144 -2.83 10.25 6.81
N ASP A 145 -1.99 9.25 7.07
CA ASP A 145 -0.53 9.42 6.96
C ASP A 145 -0.06 9.53 5.50
N ALA A 146 -0.88 9.08 4.55
CA ALA A 146 -0.61 9.10 3.12
C ALA A 146 -1.54 10.05 2.34
N GLU A 147 -2.37 10.85 3.01
CA GLU A 147 -3.28 11.79 2.36
C GLU A 147 -2.59 12.65 1.27
N PRO A 148 -1.35 13.13 1.47
CA PRO A 148 -0.68 13.93 0.45
C PRO A 148 -0.37 13.19 -0.86
N VAL A 149 -0.43 11.85 -0.93
CA VAL A 149 -0.23 11.10 -2.19
C VAL A 149 -1.54 10.82 -2.94
N GLY A 150 -2.68 11.27 -2.43
CA GLY A 150 -3.95 11.23 -3.16
C GLY A 150 -3.83 11.90 -4.52
N GLU A 151 -4.61 11.42 -5.52
CA GLU A 151 -4.59 11.95 -6.90
C GLU A 151 -3.22 11.88 -7.59
N ARG A 152 -2.35 10.96 -7.14
CA ARG A 152 -1.02 10.76 -7.70
C ARG A 152 -0.79 9.31 -8.06
N VAL A 153 0.13 9.08 -9.00
CA VAL A 153 0.54 7.75 -9.48
C VAL A 153 1.98 7.52 -9.10
N CYS A 154 2.28 6.31 -8.66
CA CYS A 154 3.63 5.85 -8.39
C CYS A 154 3.93 4.60 -9.23
N PHE A 155 5.20 4.41 -9.59
CA PHE A 155 5.66 3.28 -10.39
C PHE A 155 6.63 2.43 -9.59
N TYR A 156 6.65 1.11 -9.86
CA TYR A 156 7.61 0.19 -9.25
C TYR A 156 8.99 0.33 -9.91
N GLN A 157 9.74 1.34 -9.47
CA GLN A 157 11.05 1.72 -9.99
C GLN A 157 12.15 0.65 -9.87
N GLU A 158 11.90 -0.42 -9.11
CA GLU A 158 12.78 -1.57 -8.96
C GLU A 158 12.49 -2.69 -9.97
N ARG A 159 11.51 -2.51 -10.85
CA ARG A 159 11.20 -3.49 -11.89
C ARG A 159 12.01 -3.20 -13.15
N ASP A 160 12.44 -4.25 -13.83
CA ASP A 160 13.35 -4.16 -14.99
C ASP A 160 12.75 -3.35 -16.15
N GLU A 161 11.45 -3.36 -16.32
CA GLU A 161 10.75 -2.61 -17.37
C GLU A 161 10.51 -1.14 -17.02
N VAL A 162 10.78 -0.72 -15.76
CA VAL A 162 10.54 0.65 -15.29
C VAL A 162 11.86 1.39 -15.11
N GLU A 163 12.04 2.47 -15.83
CA GLU A 163 13.16 3.40 -15.65
C GLU A 163 12.65 4.67 -14.96
N LEU A 164 13.29 5.00 -13.86
CA LEU A 164 13.09 6.27 -13.14
C LEU A 164 14.32 7.14 -13.33
N GLU A 165 14.14 8.33 -13.89
CA GLU A 165 15.19 9.32 -14.04
C GLU A 165 14.93 10.49 -13.09
N LEU A 166 15.96 10.90 -12.37
CA LEU A 166 15.94 12.03 -11.43
C LEU A 166 17.00 13.06 -11.86
N ASP A 167 16.55 14.26 -12.22
CA ASP A 167 17.43 15.36 -12.65
C ASP A 167 18.38 14.97 -13.80
N GLY A 168 17.92 14.13 -14.74
CA GLY A 168 18.69 13.65 -15.87
C GLY A 168 19.58 12.43 -15.58
N VAL A 169 19.47 11.84 -14.38
CA VAL A 169 20.24 10.65 -14.00
C VAL A 169 19.30 9.49 -13.72
N VAL A 170 19.50 8.36 -14.38
CA VAL A 170 18.72 7.14 -14.12
C VAL A 170 19.03 6.65 -12.70
N ALA A 171 17.98 6.54 -11.91
CA ALA A 171 18.07 6.09 -10.52
C ALA A 171 18.14 4.56 -10.46
N THR A 172 18.99 4.06 -9.58
CA THR A 172 19.02 2.64 -9.24
C THR A 172 18.23 2.41 -7.97
N SER A 173 17.37 1.40 -7.97
CA SER A 173 16.62 1.00 -6.78
C SER A 173 17.06 -0.39 -6.32
N PRO A 174 17.23 -0.59 -4.99
CA PRO A 174 17.48 -1.93 -4.50
C PRO A 174 16.26 -2.81 -4.79
N PRO A 175 16.46 -4.13 -4.99
CA PRO A 175 15.35 -5.03 -5.16
C PRO A 175 14.47 -5.07 -3.90
N THR A 176 13.15 -5.17 -4.13
CA THR A 176 12.14 -5.33 -3.10
C THR A 176 11.33 -6.61 -3.38
N PRO A 177 10.45 -7.04 -2.47
CA PRO A 177 9.54 -8.14 -2.77
C PRO A 177 8.68 -7.93 -4.03
N TRP A 178 8.56 -6.70 -4.51
CA TRP A 178 7.75 -6.32 -5.68
C TRP A 178 8.55 -6.14 -6.98
N SER A 179 9.87 -6.40 -6.96
CA SER A 179 10.74 -6.28 -8.17
C SER A 179 10.34 -7.22 -9.30
N GLY A 180 9.77 -8.37 -8.97
CA GLY A 180 9.22 -9.29 -9.96
C GLY A 180 7.70 -9.34 -9.95
N THR A 181 7.14 -10.29 -10.67
CA THR A 181 5.67 -10.49 -10.77
C THR A 181 5.13 -11.61 -9.86
N ALA A 182 6.01 -12.39 -9.25
CA ALA A 182 5.62 -13.57 -8.46
C ALA A 182 4.69 -13.25 -7.27
N TRP A 183 4.82 -12.05 -6.69
CA TRP A 183 3.96 -11.60 -5.61
C TRP A 183 2.49 -11.45 -6.02
N MET A 184 2.22 -11.12 -7.29
CA MET A 184 0.86 -10.86 -7.80
C MET A 184 -0.03 -12.08 -7.70
N SER A 185 0.53 -13.30 -7.80
CA SER A 185 -0.25 -14.53 -7.68
C SER A 185 -0.97 -14.66 -6.33
N ARG A 186 -0.44 -14.03 -5.28
CA ARG A 186 -1.04 -14.01 -3.94
C ARG A 186 -2.23 -13.04 -3.83
N TYR A 187 -2.35 -12.10 -4.75
CA TYR A 187 -3.30 -10.98 -4.70
C TYR A 187 -4.29 -10.96 -5.88
N ARG A 188 -4.14 -11.90 -6.83
CA ARG A 188 -5.09 -12.11 -7.95
C ARG A 188 -6.25 -13.05 -7.59
N SER A 189 -6.19 -13.77 -6.47
CA SER A 189 -7.28 -14.63 -6.03
C SER A 189 -8.43 -13.81 -5.48
N SER A 190 -9.65 -14.20 -5.75
CA SER A 190 -10.91 -13.60 -5.30
C SER A 190 -11.10 -13.53 -3.77
N THR A 191 -10.08 -13.90 -2.99
CA THR A 191 -10.06 -13.98 -1.53
C THR A 191 -9.04 -13.03 -0.88
N GLY A 192 -8.47 -12.08 -1.62
CA GLY A 192 -7.72 -10.98 -1.00
C GLY A 192 -8.67 -10.13 -0.13
N PRO A 193 -8.17 -9.39 0.89
CA PRO A 193 -9.02 -8.51 1.68
C PRO A 193 -9.78 -7.60 0.71
N ALA A 194 -11.09 -7.80 0.66
CA ALA A 194 -11.96 -6.96 -0.14
C ALA A 194 -11.81 -5.54 0.42
N GLY A 195 -11.27 -4.64 -0.39
CA GLY A 195 -11.38 -3.22 -0.09
C GLY A 195 -12.86 -2.87 0.08
N PRO A 196 -13.18 -1.79 0.81
CA PRO A 196 -14.55 -1.37 1.00
C PRO A 196 -15.26 -1.29 -0.36
N PRO A 197 -16.55 -1.66 -0.44
CA PRO A 197 -17.29 -1.58 -1.69
C PRO A 197 -17.17 -0.14 -2.22
N ARG A 198 -16.79 0.00 -3.47
CA ARG A 198 -16.74 1.31 -4.13
C ARG A 198 -18.12 1.94 -3.99
N GLY A 199 -18.21 3.07 -3.28
CA GLY A 199 -19.44 3.80 -3.12
C GLY A 199 -20.00 4.14 -4.50
N GLY A 200 -21.12 3.50 -4.86
CA GLY A 200 -21.87 3.87 -6.05
C GLY A 200 -22.32 5.31 -5.85
N THR A 201 -21.89 6.18 -6.73
CA THR A 201 -22.48 7.52 -6.92
C THR A 201 -23.97 7.30 -7.19
N THR A 202 -24.80 7.47 -6.18
CA THR A 202 -26.23 7.68 -6.39
C THR A 202 -26.39 9.10 -6.91
N GLU A 203 -26.53 9.23 -8.22
CA GLU A 203 -27.13 10.43 -8.81
C GLU A 203 -28.51 10.65 -8.19
N ARG A 204 -28.69 11.83 -7.59
CA ARG A 204 -29.98 12.53 -7.47
C ARG A 204 -29.77 13.99 -7.83
#